data_48f4aa1f9186eeb4f6591a4f8f23a375
#
_entry.id   48f4aa1f9186eeb4f6591a4f8f23a375
#
_cell.length_a   1.000
_cell.length_b   1.000
_cell.length_c   1.000
_cell.angle_alpha   90.00
_cell.angle_beta   90.00
_cell.angle_gamma   90.00
#
_symmetry.space_group_name_H-M   'P 1'
#
loop_
_entity.id
_entity.type
_entity.pdbx_description
1 polymer ?
#
loop_
_entity_poly.entity_id
_entity_poly.type
_entity_poly.pdbx_seq_one_letter_code
_entity_poly.pdbx_strand_id
1 'polypeptide(L)'
;MGPIGFLISANLILWLATSIRPDLFIRLFGLSLVTFLSQPWTMLTNMFIHAPFPTLGHILANMLTLFFFGSRLMSMIGEKNFFFVYFLGGLLGNVLFLLMANPFSTAIGASGAVFAVGGALTVLRPKLTVFIFPIPVPIPLWIAVIGGFVVISFFPGVAWQAHLGGILVGLTAGYLFRKSPRFY
;
A
#
# COMPACT_ATOMS: atom_id res chain seq x y z
N MET A 1 -8.06 10.13 17.78
CA MET A 1 -7.09 9.38 16.96
C MET A 1 -7.16 9.96 15.56
N GLY A 2 -6.03 10.36 14.97
CA GLY A 2 -6.04 10.93 13.61
C GLY A 2 -6.23 9.83 12.54
N PRO A 3 -6.48 10.22 11.26
CA PRO A 3 -6.76 9.28 10.16
C PRO A 3 -5.71 8.19 9.96
N ILE A 4 -4.43 8.54 10.03
CA ILE A 4 -3.32 7.57 9.92
C ILE A 4 -3.35 6.58 11.09
N GLY A 5 -3.56 7.08 12.32
CA GLY A 5 -3.67 6.22 13.50
C GLY A 5 -4.87 5.27 13.39
N PHE A 6 -5.99 5.71 12.84
CA PHE A 6 -7.15 4.86 12.58
C PHE A 6 -6.81 3.72 11.60
N LEU A 7 -6.20 4.04 10.44
CA LEU A 7 -5.79 3.04 9.46
C LEU A 7 -4.82 2.02 10.06
N ILE A 8 -3.79 2.50 10.78
CA ILE A 8 -2.81 1.61 11.42
C ILE A 8 -3.49 0.69 12.44
N SER A 9 -4.36 1.24 13.30
CA SER A 9 -5.07 0.44 14.32
C SER A 9 -5.98 -0.61 13.69
N ALA A 10 -6.72 -0.25 12.64
CA ALA A 10 -7.57 -1.20 11.91
C ALA A 10 -6.75 -2.37 11.32
N ASN A 11 -5.62 -2.04 10.68
CA ASN A 11 -4.72 -3.06 10.13
C ASN A 11 -4.11 -3.97 11.21
N LEU A 12 -3.68 -3.39 12.35
CA LEU A 12 -3.11 -4.17 13.45
C LEU A 12 -4.16 -5.12 14.09
N ILE A 13 -5.38 -4.62 14.32
CA ILE A 13 -6.47 -5.45 14.88
C ILE A 13 -6.79 -6.61 13.94
N LEU A 14 -6.93 -6.33 12.63
CA LEU A 14 -7.24 -7.37 11.64
C LEU A 14 -6.05 -8.31 11.41
N TRP A 15 -4.81 -7.84 11.53
CA TRP A 15 -3.63 -8.70 11.52
C TRP A 15 -3.60 -9.66 12.71
N LEU A 16 -3.95 -9.20 13.93
CA LEU A 16 -4.08 -10.08 15.09
C LEU A 16 -5.17 -11.14 14.87
N ALA A 17 -6.33 -10.73 14.37
CA ALA A 17 -7.41 -11.65 14.04
C ALA A 17 -7.00 -12.67 12.95
N THR A 18 -6.30 -12.22 11.90
CA THR A 18 -5.76 -13.10 10.84
C THR A 18 -4.72 -14.05 11.41
N SER A 19 -3.91 -13.63 12.38
CA SER A 19 -2.91 -14.50 13.03
C SER A 19 -3.53 -15.59 13.90
N ILE A 20 -4.71 -15.32 14.49
CA ILE A 20 -5.45 -16.32 15.29
C ILE A 20 -6.18 -17.32 14.39
N ARG A 21 -6.78 -16.88 13.29
CA ARG A 21 -7.58 -17.72 12.38
C ARG A 21 -7.23 -17.44 10.91
N PRO A 22 -6.00 -17.80 10.46
CA PRO A 22 -5.47 -17.40 9.14
C PRO A 22 -6.35 -17.89 7.99
N ASP A 23 -6.74 -19.17 7.98
CA ASP A 23 -7.55 -19.74 6.89
C ASP A 23 -8.91 -19.05 6.75
N LEU A 24 -9.54 -18.70 7.88
CA LEU A 24 -10.82 -18.01 7.88
C LEU A 24 -10.70 -16.60 7.30
N PHE A 25 -9.77 -15.80 7.83
CA PHE A 25 -9.64 -14.39 7.45
C PHE A 25 -9.12 -14.24 6.02
N ILE A 26 -8.13 -15.03 5.61
CA ILE A 26 -7.60 -14.96 4.24
C ILE A 26 -8.68 -15.39 3.23
N ARG A 27 -9.45 -16.43 3.53
CA ARG A 27 -10.55 -16.90 2.66
C ARG A 27 -11.68 -15.88 2.54
N LEU A 28 -12.05 -15.17 3.64
CA LEU A 28 -13.18 -14.24 3.64
C LEU A 28 -12.81 -12.84 3.12
N PHE A 29 -11.57 -12.41 3.30
CA PHE A 29 -11.16 -11.02 3.09
C PHE A 29 -10.01 -10.86 2.08
N GLY A 30 -9.30 -11.95 1.72
CA GLY A 30 -8.25 -11.93 0.70
C GLY A 30 -8.85 -11.88 -0.71
N LEU A 31 -8.21 -11.13 -1.60
CA LEU A 31 -8.66 -10.94 -2.98
C LEU A 31 -8.10 -12.04 -3.88
N SER A 32 -8.98 -12.78 -4.54
CA SER A 32 -8.63 -13.76 -5.59
C SER A 32 -9.63 -13.69 -6.73
N LEU A 33 -9.15 -13.87 -7.97
CA LEU A 33 -10.03 -13.85 -9.14
C LEU A 33 -11.10 -14.97 -9.09
N VAL A 34 -10.72 -16.14 -8.59
CA VAL A 34 -11.63 -17.29 -8.49
C VAL A 34 -12.84 -17.01 -7.59
N THR A 35 -12.65 -16.26 -6.51
CA THR A 35 -13.71 -15.97 -5.54
C THR A 35 -14.31 -14.58 -5.69
N PHE A 36 -13.74 -13.70 -6.50
CA PHE A 36 -14.10 -12.29 -6.58
C PHE A 36 -15.59 -12.06 -6.87
N LEU A 37 -16.19 -12.78 -7.81
CA LEU A 37 -17.59 -12.58 -8.15
C LEU A 37 -18.56 -12.94 -7.00
N SER A 38 -18.19 -13.91 -6.16
CA SER A 38 -18.97 -14.29 -4.97
C SER A 38 -18.61 -13.47 -3.72
N GLN A 39 -17.44 -12.81 -3.72
CA GLN A 39 -16.91 -12.04 -2.60
C GLN A 39 -16.36 -10.67 -3.05
N PRO A 40 -17.20 -9.79 -3.66
CA PRO A 40 -16.72 -8.53 -4.24
C PRO A 40 -16.18 -7.55 -3.19
N TRP A 41 -16.55 -7.68 -1.91
CA TRP A 41 -15.99 -6.90 -0.81
C TRP A 41 -14.49 -7.07 -0.64
N THR A 42 -13.92 -8.18 -1.14
CA THR A 42 -12.48 -8.46 -1.08
C THR A 42 -11.64 -7.43 -1.84
N MET A 43 -12.23 -6.69 -2.79
CA MET A 43 -11.59 -5.53 -3.42
C MET A 43 -11.14 -4.47 -2.41
N LEU A 44 -11.83 -4.33 -1.29
CA LEU A 44 -11.50 -3.37 -0.25
C LEU A 44 -10.88 -4.03 0.97
N THR A 45 -11.44 -5.16 1.41
CA THR A 45 -11.07 -5.77 2.69
C THR A 45 -9.67 -6.39 2.69
N ASN A 46 -9.18 -6.84 1.53
CA ASN A 46 -7.82 -7.36 1.40
C ASN A 46 -6.74 -6.35 1.80
N MET A 47 -7.04 -5.04 1.67
CA MET A 47 -6.13 -3.96 2.02
C MET A 47 -5.90 -3.83 3.54
N PHE A 48 -6.67 -4.54 4.36
CA PHE A 48 -6.63 -4.44 5.81
C PHE A 48 -6.11 -5.71 6.50
N ILE A 49 -5.97 -6.83 5.78
CA ILE A 49 -5.40 -8.06 6.34
C ILE A 49 -3.98 -8.27 5.83
N HIS A 50 -3.15 -8.90 6.66
CA HIS A 50 -1.73 -9.10 6.38
C HIS A 50 -1.32 -10.54 6.65
N ALA A 51 -0.17 -10.94 6.12
CA ALA A 51 0.40 -12.26 6.40
C ALA A 51 0.47 -12.50 7.92
N PRO A 52 -0.02 -13.64 8.41
CA PRO A 52 -0.14 -13.92 9.84
C PRO A 52 1.23 -14.10 10.50
N PHE A 53 1.24 -14.07 11.84
CA PHE A 53 2.42 -14.45 12.61
C PHE A 53 2.91 -15.86 12.18
N PRO A 54 4.24 -16.10 12.08
CA PRO A 54 5.35 -15.23 12.50
C PRO A 54 5.85 -14.20 11.46
N THR A 55 5.15 -13.97 10.36
CA THR A 55 5.57 -13.06 9.28
C THR A 55 5.33 -11.60 9.66
N LEU A 56 6.20 -11.04 10.51
CA LEU A 56 6.09 -9.65 10.97
C LEU A 56 6.47 -8.61 9.91
N GLY A 57 7.40 -8.95 9.00
CA GLY A 57 7.93 -7.99 8.04
C GLY A 57 6.87 -7.36 7.16
N HIS A 58 5.84 -8.11 6.76
CA HIS A 58 4.76 -7.63 5.91
C HIS A 58 3.94 -6.52 6.58
N ILE A 59 3.44 -6.75 7.80
CA ILE A 59 2.67 -5.74 8.53
C ILE A 59 3.53 -4.54 8.95
N LEU A 60 4.75 -4.78 9.45
CA LEU A 60 5.65 -3.73 9.89
C LEU A 60 6.05 -2.80 8.75
N ALA A 61 6.45 -3.34 7.59
CA ALA A 61 6.81 -2.53 6.43
C ALA A 61 5.64 -1.63 5.98
N ASN A 62 4.42 -2.17 5.93
CA ASN A 62 3.24 -1.39 5.58
C ASN A 62 2.94 -0.30 6.61
N MET A 63 2.90 -0.63 7.88
CA MET A 63 2.49 0.32 8.93
C MET A 63 3.55 1.41 9.17
N LEU A 64 4.83 1.08 9.14
CA LEU A 64 5.89 2.08 9.24
C LEU A 64 5.88 3.04 8.04
N THR A 65 5.76 2.50 6.83
CA THR A 65 5.68 3.35 5.62
C THR A 65 4.42 4.22 5.65
N LEU A 66 3.28 3.66 6.03
CA LEU A 66 2.04 4.42 6.19
C LEU A 66 2.17 5.51 7.26
N PHE A 67 2.80 5.23 8.38
CA PHE A 67 3.03 6.21 9.43
C PHE A 67 3.88 7.38 8.93
N PHE A 68 5.05 7.12 8.38
CA PHE A 68 5.97 8.18 7.96
C PHE A 68 5.53 8.87 6.67
N PHE A 69 5.28 8.10 5.61
CA PHE A 69 4.95 8.69 4.30
C PHE A 69 3.51 9.17 4.25
N GLY A 70 2.59 8.43 4.86
CA GLY A 70 1.18 8.81 4.94
C GLY A 70 0.98 10.10 5.72
N SER A 71 1.60 10.22 6.89
CA SER A 71 1.54 11.46 7.69
C SER A 71 2.12 12.65 6.92
N ARG A 72 3.25 12.44 6.23
CA ARG A 72 3.88 13.49 5.43
C ARG A 72 3.01 13.88 4.24
N LEU A 73 2.48 12.93 3.49
CA LEU A 73 1.61 13.21 2.37
C LEU A 73 0.34 13.93 2.82
N MET A 74 -0.31 13.41 3.86
CA MET A 74 -1.55 13.99 4.41
C MET A 74 -1.36 15.44 4.88
N SER A 75 -0.23 15.77 5.50
CA SER A 75 0.08 17.15 5.90
C SER A 75 0.23 18.11 4.71
N MET A 76 0.55 17.58 3.52
CA MET A 76 0.73 18.38 2.30
C MET A 76 -0.57 18.54 1.51
N ILE A 77 -1.32 17.46 1.29
CA ILE A 77 -2.49 17.48 0.40
C ILE A 77 -3.83 17.50 1.13
N GLY A 78 -3.81 17.39 2.46
CA GLY A 78 -5.01 17.31 3.31
C GLY A 78 -5.61 15.92 3.35
N GLU A 79 -6.48 15.71 4.35
CA GLU A 79 -7.04 14.41 4.70
C GLU A 79 -7.85 13.77 3.55
N LYS A 80 -8.77 14.54 2.93
CA LYS A 80 -9.61 14.03 1.84
C LYS A 80 -8.80 13.51 0.66
N ASN A 81 -7.80 14.29 0.22
CA ASN A 81 -6.94 13.90 -0.89
C ASN A 81 -6.04 12.73 -0.53
N PHE A 82 -5.56 12.66 0.72
CA PHE A 82 -4.81 11.51 1.22
C PHE A 82 -5.63 10.22 1.12
N PHE A 83 -6.85 10.21 1.64
CA PHE A 83 -7.73 9.04 1.53
C PHE A 83 -8.05 8.68 0.08
N PHE A 84 -8.26 9.68 -0.77
CA PHE A 84 -8.46 9.45 -2.21
C PHE A 84 -7.26 8.72 -2.83
N VAL A 85 -6.02 9.19 -2.59
CA VAL A 85 -4.80 8.54 -3.09
C VAL A 85 -4.66 7.13 -2.52
N TYR A 86 -4.86 6.97 -1.21
CA TYR A 86 -4.72 5.69 -0.53
C TYR A 86 -5.70 4.65 -1.08
N PHE A 87 -7.00 4.95 -1.06
CA PHE A 87 -8.01 3.98 -1.49
C PHE A 87 -8.03 3.76 -3.00
N LEU A 88 -7.91 4.82 -3.81
CA LEU A 88 -7.83 4.66 -5.26
C LEU A 88 -6.59 3.86 -5.66
N GLY A 89 -5.45 4.12 -5.02
CA GLY A 89 -4.22 3.37 -5.27
C GLY A 89 -4.36 1.89 -4.94
N GLY A 90 -4.94 1.56 -3.79
CA GLY A 90 -5.22 0.18 -3.41
C GLY A 90 -6.21 -0.50 -4.35
N LEU A 91 -7.31 0.16 -4.68
CA LEU A 91 -8.36 -0.39 -5.55
C LEU A 91 -7.86 -0.62 -6.99
N LEU A 92 -7.18 0.35 -7.61
CA LEU A 92 -6.61 0.16 -8.95
C LEU A 92 -5.44 -0.84 -8.95
N GLY A 93 -4.68 -0.91 -7.86
CA GLY A 93 -3.73 -1.99 -7.64
C GLY A 93 -4.40 -3.36 -7.66
N ASN A 94 -5.51 -3.50 -6.95
CA ASN A 94 -6.31 -4.72 -6.92
C ASN A 94 -6.91 -5.06 -8.30
N VAL A 95 -7.33 -4.07 -9.09
CA VAL A 95 -7.76 -4.30 -10.49
C VAL A 95 -6.63 -4.88 -11.30
N LEU A 96 -5.41 -4.31 -11.25
CA LEU A 96 -4.28 -4.88 -11.99
C LEU A 96 -3.92 -6.29 -11.50
N PHE A 97 -4.03 -6.55 -10.19
CA PHE A 97 -3.84 -7.89 -9.66
C PHE A 97 -4.84 -8.89 -10.27
N LEU A 98 -6.12 -8.57 -10.28
CA LEU A 98 -7.16 -9.44 -10.88
C LEU A 98 -6.94 -9.69 -12.37
N LEU A 99 -6.41 -8.69 -13.11
CA LEU A 99 -6.19 -8.79 -14.56
C LEU A 99 -4.91 -9.55 -14.94
N MET A 100 -3.88 -9.53 -14.09
CA MET A 100 -2.53 -9.96 -14.46
C MET A 100 -1.95 -11.08 -13.60
N ALA A 101 -2.51 -11.34 -12.42
CA ALA A 101 -2.01 -12.38 -11.53
C ALA A 101 -2.56 -13.76 -11.93
N ASN A 102 -1.92 -14.82 -11.41
CA ASN A 102 -2.48 -16.14 -11.52
C ASN A 102 -3.86 -16.17 -10.83
N PRO A 103 -4.93 -16.70 -11.47
CA PRO A 103 -6.29 -16.69 -10.92
C PRO A 103 -6.43 -17.30 -9.53
N PHE A 104 -5.58 -18.27 -9.20
CA PHE A 104 -5.57 -18.96 -7.89
C PHE A 104 -4.74 -18.23 -6.82
N SER A 105 -4.03 -17.17 -7.19
CA SER A 105 -3.32 -16.35 -6.21
C SER A 105 -4.28 -15.54 -5.36
N THR A 106 -3.88 -15.27 -4.11
CA THR A 106 -4.64 -14.42 -3.19
C THR A 106 -3.78 -13.21 -2.77
N ALA A 107 -4.28 -12.01 -3.01
CA ALA A 107 -3.65 -10.78 -2.54
C ALA A 107 -4.20 -10.37 -1.17
N ILE A 108 -3.28 -10.00 -0.28
CA ILE A 108 -3.54 -9.43 1.04
C ILE A 108 -2.53 -8.31 1.32
N GLY A 109 -2.93 -7.29 2.04
CA GLY A 109 -2.05 -6.21 2.50
C GLY A 109 -2.40 -4.83 1.95
N ALA A 110 -2.04 -3.81 2.72
CA ALA A 110 -2.22 -2.40 2.37
C ALA A 110 -1.22 -1.91 1.31
N SER A 111 -0.31 -2.75 0.85
CA SER A 111 0.90 -2.33 0.12
C SER A 111 0.62 -1.59 -1.20
N GLY A 112 -0.42 -1.96 -1.95
CA GLY A 112 -0.84 -1.20 -3.13
C GLY A 112 -1.16 0.27 -2.80
N ALA A 113 -1.93 0.50 -1.74
CA ALA A 113 -2.25 1.85 -1.25
C ALA A 113 -1.01 2.57 -0.69
N VAL A 114 -0.15 1.85 0.02
CA VAL A 114 1.12 2.39 0.57
C VAL A 114 2.07 2.80 -0.54
N PHE A 115 2.16 2.02 -1.64
CA PHE A 115 2.92 2.39 -2.82
C PHE A 115 2.34 3.62 -3.54
N ALA A 116 1.02 3.79 -3.54
CA ALA A 116 0.41 5.02 -4.08
C ALA A 116 0.80 6.26 -3.25
N VAL A 117 0.78 6.14 -1.92
CA VAL A 117 1.24 7.20 -1.01
C VAL A 117 2.72 7.54 -1.27
N GLY A 118 3.58 6.52 -1.38
CA GLY A 118 5.01 6.69 -1.70
C GLY A 118 5.23 7.35 -3.06
N GLY A 119 4.51 6.89 -4.10
CA GLY A 119 4.56 7.45 -5.45
C GLY A 119 4.17 8.91 -5.50
N ALA A 120 3.06 9.29 -4.84
CA ALA A 120 2.62 10.69 -4.76
C ALA A 120 3.66 11.58 -4.05
N LEU A 121 4.18 11.10 -2.92
CA LEU A 121 5.18 11.84 -2.15
C LEU A 121 6.49 12.03 -2.94
N THR A 122 6.90 11.02 -3.72
CA THR A 122 8.08 11.09 -4.61
C THR A 122 7.98 12.25 -5.61
N VAL A 123 6.81 12.47 -6.20
CA VAL A 123 6.60 13.56 -7.16
C VAL A 123 6.51 14.93 -6.47
N LEU A 124 5.85 14.98 -5.32
CA LEU A 124 5.67 16.23 -4.55
C LEU A 124 6.95 16.68 -3.85
N ARG A 125 7.83 15.76 -3.49
CA ARG A 125 9.08 16.00 -2.75
C ARG A 125 10.26 15.25 -3.39
N PRO A 126 10.66 15.59 -4.62
CA PRO A 126 11.68 14.83 -5.38
C PRO A 126 13.07 14.84 -4.72
N LYS A 127 13.34 15.84 -3.86
CA LYS A 127 14.61 15.96 -3.12
C LYS A 127 14.57 15.29 -1.73
N LEU A 128 13.42 14.69 -1.34
CA LEU A 128 13.33 14.01 -0.05
C LEU A 128 14.22 12.78 -0.05
N THR A 129 14.97 12.62 1.02
CA THR A 129 15.77 11.42 1.28
C THR A 129 15.21 10.65 2.47
N VAL A 130 15.41 9.35 2.48
CA VAL A 130 14.96 8.43 3.53
C VAL A 130 16.07 7.46 3.90
N PHE A 131 16.04 7.00 5.15
CA PHE A 131 16.89 5.89 5.60
C PHE A 131 16.11 4.59 5.48
N ILE A 132 16.71 3.58 4.87
CA ILE A 132 16.14 2.22 4.80
C ILE A 132 17.14 1.29 5.48
N PHE A 133 16.73 0.73 6.62
CA PHE A 133 17.57 -0.28 7.29
C PHE A 133 17.78 -1.51 6.40
N PRO A 134 19.00 -2.04 6.30
CA PRO A 134 20.22 -1.68 7.01
C PRO A 134 21.15 -0.69 6.27
N ILE A 135 20.67 0.07 5.30
CA ILE A 135 21.48 1.00 4.48
C ILE A 135 21.91 2.19 5.35
N PRO A 136 23.21 2.42 5.58
CA PRO A 136 23.68 3.43 6.54
C PRO A 136 23.68 4.88 6.00
N VAL A 137 23.26 5.07 4.75
CA VAL A 137 23.21 6.39 4.10
C VAL A 137 21.80 6.73 3.66
N PRO A 138 21.42 8.04 3.68
CA PRO A 138 20.12 8.46 3.16
C PRO A 138 20.10 8.29 1.64
N ILE A 139 19.01 7.71 1.14
CA ILE A 139 18.78 7.54 -0.30
C ILE A 139 17.59 8.38 -0.75
N PRO A 140 17.57 8.88 -2.00
CA PRO A 140 16.41 9.58 -2.55
C PRO A 140 15.14 8.74 -2.45
N LEU A 141 14.03 9.37 -2.03
CA LEU A 141 12.75 8.68 -1.85
C LEU A 141 12.29 7.93 -3.10
N TRP A 142 12.50 8.51 -4.29
CA TRP A 142 12.11 7.85 -5.54
C TRP A 142 12.89 6.54 -5.79
N ILE A 143 14.16 6.48 -5.38
CA ILE A 143 14.95 5.23 -5.42
C ILE A 143 14.37 4.23 -4.41
N ALA A 144 14.03 4.69 -3.20
CA ALA A 144 13.42 3.84 -2.19
C ALA A 144 12.08 3.25 -2.67
N VAL A 145 11.22 4.05 -3.29
CA VAL A 145 9.88 3.63 -3.74
C VAL A 145 9.98 2.76 -5.01
N ILE A 146 10.63 3.23 -6.06
CA ILE A 146 10.70 2.50 -7.34
C ILE A 146 11.68 1.33 -7.24
N GLY A 147 12.85 1.54 -6.66
CA GLY A 147 13.82 0.47 -6.44
C GLY A 147 13.30 -0.59 -5.47
N GLY A 148 12.65 -0.18 -4.38
CA GLY A 148 11.97 -1.08 -3.46
C GLY A 148 10.91 -1.92 -4.17
N PHE A 149 10.06 -1.31 -5.02
CA PHE A 149 9.10 -2.03 -5.85
C PHE A 149 9.80 -3.09 -6.73
N VAL A 150 10.84 -2.71 -7.46
CA VAL A 150 11.57 -3.64 -8.32
C VAL A 150 12.12 -4.80 -7.50
N VAL A 151 12.82 -4.52 -6.40
CA VAL A 151 13.44 -5.56 -5.56
C VAL A 151 12.40 -6.52 -5.00
N ILE A 152 11.32 -6.03 -4.39
CA ILE A 152 10.33 -6.91 -3.77
C ILE A 152 9.50 -7.69 -4.79
N SER A 153 9.41 -7.22 -6.05
CA SER A 153 8.67 -7.92 -7.12
C SER A 153 9.30 -9.27 -7.48
N PHE A 154 10.58 -9.49 -7.14
CA PHE A 154 11.24 -10.77 -7.35
C PHE A 154 10.98 -11.79 -6.23
N PHE A 155 10.37 -11.38 -5.13
CA PHE A 155 10.08 -12.31 -4.04
C PHE A 155 8.81 -13.12 -4.32
N PRO A 156 8.85 -14.46 -4.12
CA PRO A 156 7.67 -15.30 -4.28
C PRO A 156 6.51 -14.83 -3.38
N GLY A 157 5.30 -14.93 -3.89
CA GLY A 157 4.08 -14.57 -3.14
C GLY A 157 3.79 -13.07 -3.04
N VAL A 158 4.62 -12.21 -3.62
CA VAL A 158 4.37 -10.77 -3.67
C VAL A 158 3.42 -10.43 -4.82
N ALA A 159 2.33 -9.74 -4.51
CA ALA A 159 1.37 -9.22 -5.49
C ALA A 159 1.92 -7.94 -6.17
N TRP A 160 3.00 -8.07 -6.95
CA TRP A 160 3.67 -6.93 -7.59
C TRP A 160 2.75 -6.13 -8.51
N GLN A 161 1.74 -6.77 -9.10
CA GLN A 161 0.73 -6.11 -9.93
C GLN A 161 -0.05 -5.06 -9.13
N ALA A 162 -0.43 -5.40 -7.88
CA ALA A 162 -1.10 -4.47 -7.00
C ALA A 162 -0.19 -3.29 -6.62
N HIS A 163 1.10 -3.55 -6.40
CA HIS A 163 2.08 -2.49 -6.14
C HIS A 163 2.27 -1.58 -7.34
N LEU A 164 2.36 -2.14 -8.55
CA LEU A 164 2.47 -1.37 -9.79
C LEU A 164 1.28 -0.43 -9.96
N GLY A 165 0.05 -0.94 -9.80
CA GLY A 165 -1.16 -0.12 -9.88
C GLY A 165 -1.16 1.01 -8.86
N GLY A 166 -0.75 0.72 -7.63
CA GLY A 166 -0.59 1.75 -6.60
C GLY A 166 0.41 2.83 -6.99
N ILE A 167 1.61 2.46 -7.44
CA ILE A 167 2.64 3.42 -7.89
C ILE A 167 2.11 4.31 -9.01
N LEU A 168 1.47 3.76 -10.02
CA LEU A 168 0.94 4.51 -11.16
C LEU A 168 -0.08 5.57 -10.71
N VAL A 169 -1.01 5.17 -9.81
CA VAL A 169 -1.96 6.12 -9.20
C VAL A 169 -1.24 7.19 -8.41
N GLY A 170 -0.28 6.81 -7.59
CA GLY A 170 0.48 7.74 -6.76
C GLY A 170 1.26 8.78 -7.58
N LEU A 171 2.00 8.33 -8.58
CA LEU A 171 2.75 9.22 -9.48
C LEU A 171 1.82 10.20 -10.20
N THR A 172 0.68 9.70 -10.70
CA THR A 172 -0.32 10.52 -11.39
C THR A 172 -0.94 11.55 -10.44
N ALA A 173 -1.38 11.13 -9.26
CA ALA A 173 -1.95 12.02 -8.25
C ALA A 173 -0.94 13.08 -7.78
N GLY A 174 0.30 12.67 -7.53
CA GLY A 174 1.39 13.58 -7.17
C GLY A 174 1.63 14.65 -8.23
N TYR A 175 1.61 14.25 -9.52
CA TYR A 175 1.75 15.18 -10.63
C TYR A 175 0.58 16.18 -10.72
N LEU A 176 -0.66 15.72 -10.55
CA LEU A 176 -1.84 16.58 -10.57
C LEU A 176 -1.84 17.56 -9.39
N PHE A 177 -1.52 17.09 -8.18
CA PHE A 177 -1.42 17.96 -7.00
C PHE A 177 -0.30 18.99 -7.14
N ARG A 178 0.86 18.60 -7.69
CA ARG A 178 1.98 19.53 -7.91
C ARG A 178 1.61 20.72 -8.81
N LYS A 179 0.69 20.54 -9.75
CA LYS A 179 0.19 21.60 -10.63
C LYS A 179 -0.86 22.51 -9.98
N SER A 180 -1.38 22.16 -8.81
CA SER A 180 -2.38 22.94 -8.11
C SER A 180 -1.77 24.21 -7.51
N PRO A 181 -2.41 25.39 -7.62
CA PRO A 181 -1.91 26.65 -7.09
C PRO A 181 -1.61 26.67 -5.58
N ARG A 182 -2.12 25.67 -4.84
CA ARG A 182 -1.90 25.53 -3.39
C ARG A 182 -0.48 25.10 -2.99
N PHE A 183 0.37 24.78 -3.97
CA PHE A 183 1.72 24.25 -3.73
C PHE A 183 2.84 25.21 -4.21
N TYR A 184 2.48 26.42 -4.68
CA TYR A 184 3.37 27.50 -5.03
C TYR A 184 3.25 28.66 -4.06
#